data_0f8defa615443d47213769ae17777f9a
#
_entry.id   0f8defa615443d47213769ae17777f9a
#
_cell.length_a   1.000
_cell.length_b   1.000
_cell.length_c   1.000
_cell.angle_alpha   90.00
_cell.angle_beta   90.00
_cell.angle_gamma   90.00
#
_symmetry.space_group_name_H-M   'P 1'
#
loop_
_entity.id
_entity.type
_entity.pdbx_description
1 polymer ?
#
loop_
_entity_poly.entity_id
_entity_poly.type
_entity_poly.pdbx_seq_one_letter_code
_entity_poly.pdbx_strand_id
1 'polypeptide(L)'
;MPTFLFDDIIFGPVKSRRLGVSLGINLLPGNRKVCSFDCIYCECGFNPGKDAPSSTLPSRDEVYDDLEVQLKNMIAKDNPPDVITFAGNGEPTLHPHFPGIIDDTILLRDRYCPDARIAVLSNATRIHSPAVFNALLKIDDNIQKLDSANYDTIRLLDRPQGRFDLEETVKNLKKFNGHVVIQTLFVKGTFNGTAIDNSTDEEVYPWINLLKFIAPSEVMVYTIARDTPVNTLEKVPLSRLKEIADMVRAAGFKAKVSE
;
A
#
# COMPACT_ATOMS: atom_id res chain seq x y z
N MET A 1 -17.72 13.16 0.85
CA MET A 1 -17.49 12.58 2.17
C MET A 1 -16.13 13.00 2.67
N PRO A 2 -15.92 13.16 3.98
CA PRO A 2 -14.62 13.56 4.49
C PRO A 2 -13.60 12.48 4.14
N THR A 3 -12.62 12.84 3.35
CA THR A 3 -11.42 12.05 3.08
C THR A 3 -10.46 12.26 4.24
N PHE A 4 -9.78 11.20 4.64
CA PHE A 4 -8.81 11.28 5.72
C PHE A 4 -7.42 11.49 5.13
N LEU A 5 -6.77 12.59 5.50
CA LEU A 5 -5.36 12.88 5.18
C LEU A 5 -4.57 12.97 6.49
N PHE A 6 -3.32 12.59 6.43
CA PHE A 6 -2.36 12.77 7.52
C PHE A 6 -1.68 14.12 7.34
N ASP A 7 -1.79 15.00 8.32
CA ASP A 7 -1.15 16.33 8.29
C ASP A 7 0.35 16.24 8.58
N ASP A 8 0.75 15.27 9.41
CA ASP A 8 2.12 15.08 9.87
C ASP A 8 2.93 14.15 8.96
N ILE A 9 4.24 14.37 8.90
CA ILE A 9 5.21 13.49 8.23
C ILE A 9 5.26 12.13 8.95
N ILE A 10 5.37 12.15 10.28
CA ILE A 10 5.36 10.95 11.12
C ILE A 10 4.06 10.94 11.92
N PHE A 11 3.26 9.92 11.76
CA PHE A 11 1.96 9.80 12.40
C PHE A 11 1.81 8.50 13.19
N GLY A 12 0.97 8.54 14.20
CA GLY A 12 0.71 7.40 15.08
C GLY A 12 1.36 7.54 16.46
N PRO A 13 1.63 6.41 17.18
CA PRO A 13 1.46 5.03 16.71
C PRO A 13 0.01 4.64 16.43
N VAL A 14 -0.22 3.86 15.39
CA VAL A 14 -1.54 3.33 15.02
C VAL A 14 -1.58 1.82 15.25
N LYS A 15 -2.61 1.31 15.90
CA LYS A 15 -2.82 -0.13 16.01
C LYS A 15 -3.31 -0.68 14.67
N SER A 16 -2.37 -1.18 13.87
CA SER A 16 -2.66 -1.78 12.58
C SER A 16 -3.27 -3.17 12.75
N ARG A 17 -4.38 -3.45 12.02
CA ARG A 17 -5.00 -4.78 12.00
C ARG A 17 -4.10 -5.85 11.38
N ARG A 18 -3.13 -5.45 10.56
CA ARG A 18 -2.27 -6.35 9.78
C ARG A 18 -0.83 -6.41 10.29
N LEU A 19 -0.33 -5.33 10.88
CA LEU A 19 1.10 -5.13 11.12
C LEU A 19 1.48 -4.91 12.60
N GLY A 20 0.51 -4.80 13.52
CA GLY A 20 0.77 -4.50 14.93
C GLY A 20 0.79 -3.00 15.24
N VAL A 21 1.59 -2.57 16.22
CA VAL A 21 1.80 -1.16 16.57
C VAL A 21 2.66 -0.51 15.51
N SER A 22 2.03 0.31 14.65
CA SER A 22 2.66 0.90 13.48
C SER A 22 2.96 2.39 13.70
N LEU A 23 4.21 2.78 13.50
CA LEU A 23 4.61 4.18 13.32
C LEU A 23 4.58 4.49 11.81
N GLY A 24 3.72 5.41 11.39
CA GLY A 24 3.52 5.73 9.99
C GLY A 24 4.44 6.84 9.48
N ILE A 25 4.91 6.71 8.24
CA ILE A 25 5.65 7.75 7.51
C ILE A 25 4.84 8.17 6.29
N ASN A 26 4.43 9.43 6.25
CA ASN A 26 3.79 10.07 5.12
C ASN A 26 4.81 10.92 4.35
N LEU A 27 5.23 10.46 3.18
CA LEU A 27 6.18 11.17 2.31
C LEU A 27 5.52 12.20 1.38
N LEU A 28 4.22 12.40 1.52
CA LEU A 28 3.43 13.21 0.61
C LEU A 28 2.83 14.39 1.36
N PRO A 29 2.33 15.41 0.64
CA PRO A 29 1.80 16.61 1.30
C PRO A 29 0.68 16.29 2.30
N GLY A 30 0.65 16.99 3.45
CA GLY A 30 -0.40 16.81 4.46
C GLY A 30 -1.78 17.25 3.99
N ASN A 31 -1.85 18.21 3.08
CA ASN A 31 -3.10 18.87 2.65
C ASN A 31 -3.74 18.28 1.38
N ARG A 32 -3.13 17.27 0.74
CA ARG A 32 -3.66 16.67 -0.50
C ARG A 32 -3.08 15.28 -0.76
N LYS A 33 -3.83 14.50 -1.52
CA LYS A 33 -3.34 13.24 -2.07
C LYS A 33 -2.40 13.49 -3.25
N VAL A 34 -1.32 12.71 -3.31
CA VAL A 34 -0.42 12.61 -4.48
C VAL A 34 -0.19 11.13 -4.77
N CYS A 35 -0.82 10.62 -5.82
CA CYS A 35 -0.76 9.21 -6.15
C CYS A 35 -0.79 9.01 -7.67
N SER A 36 -0.10 7.99 -8.15
CA SER A 36 -0.18 7.53 -9.54
C SER A 36 -1.46 6.72 -9.83
N PHE A 37 -2.21 6.34 -8.80
CA PHE A 37 -3.55 5.76 -8.88
C PHE A 37 -4.60 6.69 -8.27
N ASP A 38 -5.84 6.51 -8.69
CA ASP A 38 -6.98 7.27 -8.19
C ASP A 38 -8.12 6.34 -7.77
N CYS A 39 -7.77 5.34 -6.96
CA CYS A 39 -8.65 4.23 -6.59
C CYS A 39 -9.98 4.74 -6.03
N ILE A 40 -11.09 4.15 -6.48
CA ILE A 40 -12.45 4.55 -6.08
C ILE A 40 -12.77 4.26 -4.61
N TYR A 41 -11.95 3.44 -3.95
CA TYR A 41 -12.08 3.07 -2.54
C TYR A 41 -11.02 3.70 -1.64
N CYS A 42 -10.21 4.65 -2.14
CA CYS A 42 -9.10 5.22 -1.40
C CYS A 42 -9.58 6.09 -0.23
N GLU A 43 -9.18 5.76 1.00
CA GLU A 43 -9.52 6.56 2.21
C GLU A 43 -9.02 8.01 2.11
N CYS A 44 -7.94 8.28 1.35
CA CYS A 44 -7.44 9.64 1.08
C CYS A 44 -8.27 10.40 0.03
N GLY A 45 -9.30 9.80 -0.52
CA GLY A 45 -10.09 10.39 -1.59
C GLY A 45 -9.44 10.33 -2.97
N PHE A 46 -9.86 11.22 -3.86
CA PHE A 46 -9.29 11.35 -5.20
C PHE A 46 -8.11 12.32 -5.23
N ASN A 47 -7.25 12.15 -6.23
CA ASN A 47 -6.22 13.15 -6.52
C ASN A 47 -6.89 14.49 -6.84
N PRO A 48 -6.33 15.62 -6.38
CA PRO A 48 -6.87 16.93 -6.70
C PRO A 48 -6.75 17.21 -8.21
N GLY A 49 -7.67 18.04 -8.71
CA GLY A 49 -7.64 18.49 -10.10
C GLY A 49 -6.35 19.25 -10.47
N LYS A 50 -6.13 19.44 -11.77
CA LYS A 50 -4.91 20.09 -12.31
C LYS A 50 -4.70 21.52 -11.80
N ASP A 51 -5.78 22.20 -11.44
CA ASP A 51 -5.76 23.59 -10.97
C ASP A 51 -5.56 23.70 -9.45
N ALA A 52 -5.34 22.58 -8.75
CA ALA A 52 -5.08 22.62 -7.33
C ALA A 52 -3.72 23.30 -7.03
N PRO A 53 -3.64 24.10 -5.94
CA PRO A 53 -2.40 24.74 -5.55
C PRO A 53 -1.25 23.72 -5.44
N SER A 54 -0.03 24.14 -5.78
CA SER A 54 1.15 23.32 -5.54
C SER A 54 1.34 23.10 -4.04
N SER A 55 1.87 21.95 -3.68
CA SER A 55 2.26 21.67 -2.30
C SER A 55 3.65 21.04 -2.29
N THR A 56 4.40 21.30 -1.23
CA THR A 56 5.75 20.78 -1.05
C THR A 56 5.72 19.38 -0.49
N LEU A 57 6.66 18.55 -0.94
CA LEU A 57 6.98 17.29 -0.31
C LEU A 57 7.90 17.56 0.89
N PRO A 58 7.84 16.77 1.95
CA PRO A 58 8.83 16.85 3.01
C PRO A 58 10.23 16.57 2.46
N SER A 59 11.24 17.28 2.92
CA SER A 59 12.63 16.98 2.58
C SER A 59 13.09 15.69 3.26
N ARG A 60 14.18 15.11 2.77
CA ARG A 60 14.81 13.93 3.39
C ARG A 60 15.21 14.20 4.83
N ASP A 61 15.75 15.39 5.10
CA ASP A 61 16.23 15.78 6.43
C ASP A 61 15.06 15.97 7.40
N GLU A 62 13.94 16.58 6.97
CA GLU A 62 12.72 16.68 7.79
C GLU A 62 12.18 15.29 8.16
N VAL A 63 12.14 14.34 7.21
CA VAL A 63 11.70 12.98 7.50
C VAL A 63 12.63 12.30 8.50
N TYR A 64 13.96 12.49 8.37
CA TYR A 64 14.95 11.93 9.28
C TYR A 64 14.78 12.47 10.70
N ASP A 65 14.72 13.79 10.85
CA ASP A 65 14.65 14.46 12.15
C ASP A 65 13.35 14.11 12.88
N ASP A 66 12.21 14.17 12.18
CA ASP A 66 10.90 13.83 12.76
C ASP A 66 10.82 12.36 13.17
N LEU A 67 11.36 11.45 12.33
CA LEU A 67 11.39 10.02 12.67
C LEU A 67 12.28 9.76 13.90
N GLU A 68 13.46 10.38 13.96
CA GLU A 68 14.35 10.21 15.10
C GLU A 68 13.71 10.69 16.41
N VAL A 69 13.05 11.85 16.37
CA VAL A 69 12.32 12.41 17.53
C VAL A 69 11.21 11.45 17.99
N GLN A 70 10.41 10.94 17.07
CA GLN A 70 9.30 10.05 17.42
C GLN A 70 9.80 8.69 17.96
N LEU A 71 10.84 8.11 17.38
CA LEU A 71 11.41 6.86 17.89
C LEU A 71 11.97 7.05 19.32
N LYS A 72 12.71 8.12 19.59
CA LYS A 72 13.19 8.46 20.93
C LYS A 72 12.04 8.61 21.94
N ASN A 73 10.96 9.28 21.55
CA ASN A 73 9.76 9.46 22.38
C ASN A 73 9.06 8.15 22.69
N MET A 74 8.95 7.24 21.71
CA MET A 74 8.31 5.94 21.90
C MET A 74 9.11 5.04 22.83
N ILE A 75 10.44 5.02 22.69
CA ILE A 75 11.34 4.26 23.57
C ILE A 75 11.30 4.80 24.98
N ALA A 76 11.35 6.12 25.17
CA ALA A 76 11.26 6.75 26.50
C ALA A 76 9.94 6.41 27.23
N LYS A 77 8.90 6.05 26.49
CA LYS A 77 7.58 5.61 27.03
C LYS A 77 7.46 4.08 27.13
N ASP A 78 8.53 3.33 26.91
CA ASP A 78 8.54 1.85 26.89
C ASP A 78 7.48 1.28 25.92
N ASN A 79 7.30 1.91 24.78
CA ASN A 79 6.32 1.53 23.76
C ASN A 79 6.94 1.61 22.35
N PRO A 80 7.97 0.80 22.04
CA PRO A 80 8.57 0.78 20.71
C PRO A 80 7.57 0.32 19.63
N PRO A 81 7.71 0.74 18.36
CA PRO A 81 6.87 0.25 17.31
C PRO A 81 7.19 -1.21 16.95
N ASP A 82 6.18 -2.00 16.57
CA ASP A 82 6.38 -3.30 15.92
C ASP A 82 6.82 -3.13 14.47
N VAL A 83 6.38 -2.02 13.85
CA VAL A 83 6.66 -1.74 12.44
C VAL A 83 6.69 -0.24 12.17
N ILE A 84 7.63 0.19 11.32
CA ILE A 84 7.67 1.52 10.71
C ILE A 84 7.10 1.38 9.29
N THR A 85 5.98 2.06 8.99
CA THR A 85 5.22 1.81 7.77
C THR A 85 5.19 3.05 6.88
N PHE A 86 5.73 2.94 5.68
CA PHE A 86 5.54 3.95 4.63
C PHE A 86 4.13 3.81 4.06
N ALA A 87 3.28 4.75 4.40
CA ALA A 87 1.89 4.87 3.97
C ALA A 87 1.50 6.35 4.03
N GLY A 88 0.24 6.69 3.79
CA GLY A 88 -0.23 8.07 3.95
C GLY A 88 -0.98 8.58 2.73
N ASN A 89 -0.73 9.81 2.32
CA ASN A 89 -1.54 10.57 1.38
C ASN A 89 -1.28 10.24 -0.09
N GLY A 90 -1.03 8.98 -0.43
CA GLY A 90 -0.85 8.52 -1.80
C GLY A 90 0.24 7.46 -1.97
N GLU A 91 1.08 7.60 -3.00
CA GLU A 91 2.10 6.60 -3.36
C GLU A 91 3.51 7.03 -2.88
N PRO A 92 4.08 6.39 -1.84
CA PRO A 92 5.35 6.82 -1.25
C PRO A 92 6.53 6.76 -2.22
N THR A 93 6.53 5.83 -3.18
CA THR A 93 7.61 5.66 -4.15
C THR A 93 7.69 6.79 -5.20
N LEU A 94 6.71 7.71 -5.21
CA LEU A 94 6.77 8.94 -6.01
C LEU A 94 7.72 9.99 -5.43
N HIS A 95 8.08 9.87 -4.14
CA HIS A 95 8.99 10.82 -3.52
C HIS A 95 10.40 10.72 -4.16
N PRO A 96 11.01 11.83 -4.63
CA PRO A 96 12.26 11.81 -5.37
C PRO A 96 13.43 11.24 -4.55
N HIS A 97 13.40 11.41 -3.22
CA HIS A 97 14.41 10.91 -2.29
C HIS A 97 14.02 9.61 -1.60
N PHE A 98 12.97 8.90 -2.08
CA PHE A 98 12.49 7.65 -1.47
C PHE A 98 13.61 6.65 -1.15
N PRO A 99 14.57 6.34 -2.06
CA PRO A 99 15.64 5.39 -1.74
C PRO A 99 16.53 5.83 -0.57
N GLY A 100 16.88 7.12 -0.52
CA GLY A 100 17.70 7.66 0.57
C GLY A 100 16.96 7.70 1.91
N ILE A 101 15.65 7.98 1.88
CA ILE A 101 14.80 7.94 3.08
C ILE A 101 14.68 6.50 3.62
N ILE A 102 14.60 5.50 2.75
CA ILE A 102 14.65 4.09 3.19
C ILE A 102 15.96 3.79 3.91
N ASP A 103 17.12 4.25 3.39
CA ASP A 103 18.42 4.03 4.02
C ASP A 103 18.50 4.71 5.40
N ASP A 104 17.99 5.93 5.52
CA ASP A 104 17.92 6.66 6.81
C ASP A 104 16.98 5.95 7.80
N THR A 105 15.84 5.46 7.33
CA THR A 105 14.89 4.73 8.18
C THR A 105 15.51 3.45 8.73
N ILE A 106 16.24 2.71 7.90
CA ILE A 106 16.99 1.51 8.34
C ILE A 106 18.02 1.90 9.42
N LEU A 107 18.79 2.96 9.19
CA LEU A 107 19.78 3.45 10.15
C LEU A 107 19.15 3.81 11.50
N LEU A 108 18.04 4.53 11.49
CA LEU A 108 17.32 4.94 12.70
C LEU A 108 16.66 3.75 13.40
N ARG A 109 16.02 2.83 12.65
CA ARG A 109 15.43 1.60 13.18
C ARG A 109 16.50 0.77 13.89
N ASP A 110 17.64 0.52 13.27
CA ASP A 110 18.72 -0.30 13.81
C ASP A 110 19.30 0.31 15.09
N ARG A 111 19.31 1.65 15.18
CA ARG A 111 19.81 2.38 16.36
C ARG A 111 18.83 2.35 17.53
N TYR A 112 17.53 2.52 17.28
CA TYR A 112 16.54 2.81 18.31
C TYR A 112 15.57 1.67 18.60
N CYS A 113 15.22 0.86 17.62
CA CYS A 113 14.25 -0.21 17.74
C CYS A 113 14.58 -1.37 16.76
N PRO A 114 15.71 -2.09 16.98
CA PRO A 114 16.23 -3.08 16.03
C PRO A 114 15.25 -4.23 15.74
N ASP A 115 14.30 -4.49 16.62
CA ASP A 115 13.27 -5.53 16.45
C ASP A 115 12.07 -5.05 15.59
N ALA A 116 11.97 -3.74 15.34
CA ALA A 116 10.90 -3.20 14.51
C ALA A 116 11.13 -3.53 13.04
N ARG A 117 10.06 -3.89 12.34
CA ARG A 117 10.10 -4.13 10.89
C ARG A 117 9.90 -2.82 10.12
N ILE A 118 10.35 -2.78 8.89
CA ILE A 118 10.07 -1.69 7.95
C ILE A 118 9.15 -2.21 6.86
N ALA A 119 7.99 -1.57 6.69
CA ALA A 119 6.98 -1.92 5.70
C ALA A 119 6.76 -0.77 4.70
N VAL A 120 6.61 -1.08 3.44
CA VAL A 120 6.19 -0.12 2.40
C VAL A 120 4.92 -0.62 1.74
N LEU A 121 3.86 0.20 1.78
CA LEU A 121 2.63 -0.04 1.02
C LEU A 121 2.71 0.77 -0.28
N SER A 122 2.78 0.08 -1.40
CA SER A 122 2.94 0.70 -2.72
C SER A 122 1.93 0.13 -3.73
N ASN A 123 1.58 0.94 -4.70
CA ASN A 123 0.73 0.55 -5.83
C ASN A 123 1.50 -0.07 -7.00
N ALA A 124 2.78 -0.37 -6.81
CA ALA A 124 3.68 -1.01 -7.77
C ALA A 124 4.02 -0.20 -9.04
N THR A 125 3.52 1.03 -9.21
CA THR A 125 3.75 1.77 -10.47
C THR A 125 5.20 2.22 -10.67
N ARG A 126 6.03 2.25 -9.63
CA ARG A 126 7.42 2.73 -9.68
C ARG A 126 8.48 1.65 -9.54
N ILE A 127 8.08 0.38 -9.41
CA ILE A 127 9.03 -0.74 -9.23
C ILE A 127 9.88 -1.03 -10.48
N HIS A 128 9.56 -0.44 -11.63
CA HIS A 128 10.40 -0.48 -12.82
C HIS A 128 11.67 0.38 -12.67
N SER A 129 11.69 1.35 -11.75
CA SER A 129 12.87 2.16 -11.43
C SER A 129 13.88 1.35 -10.63
N PRO A 130 15.15 1.18 -11.10
CA PRO A 130 16.15 0.42 -10.37
C PRO A 130 16.41 0.95 -8.95
N ALA A 131 16.37 2.27 -8.75
CA ALA A 131 16.58 2.87 -7.44
C ALA A 131 15.47 2.51 -6.44
N VAL A 132 14.20 2.57 -6.88
CA VAL A 132 13.05 2.17 -6.07
C VAL A 132 13.07 0.66 -5.81
N PHE A 133 13.31 -0.14 -6.83
CA PHE A 133 13.40 -1.60 -6.71
C PHE A 133 14.44 -2.03 -5.68
N ASN A 134 15.66 -1.47 -5.77
CA ASN A 134 16.75 -1.78 -4.84
C ASN A 134 16.47 -1.30 -3.41
N ALA A 135 15.76 -0.18 -3.23
CA ALA A 135 15.32 0.26 -1.90
C ALA A 135 14.31 -0.72 -1.29
N LEU A 136 13.34 -1.20 -2.08
CA LEU A 136 12.34 -2.17 -1.65
C LEU A 136 12.93 -3.55 -1.33
N LEU A 137 14.09 -3.91 -1.87
CA LEU A 137 14.80 -5.14 -1.50
C LEU A 137 15.47 -5.08 -0.11
N LYS A 138 15.64 -3.89 0.49
CA LYS A 138 16.33 -3.68 1.77
C LYS A 138 15.39 -3.78 2.98
N ILE A 139 14.07 -3.70 2.76
CA ILE A 139 13.06 -3.64 3.82
C ILE A 139 12.45 -5.02 4.11
N ASP A 140 11.79 -5.14 5.26
CA ASP A 140 11.23 -6.41 5.72
C ASP A 140 9.93 -6.78 4.99
N ASP A 141 9.01 -5.81 4.83
CA ASP A 141 7.69 -6.01 4.25
C ASP A 141 7.50 -5.15 2.99
N ASN A 142 7.89 -5.67 1.87
CA ASN A 142 7.64 -5.07 0.55
C ASN A 142 6.21 -5.42 0.10
N ILE A 143 5.23 -4.56 0.44
CA ILE A 143 3.80 -4.81 0.21
C ILE A 143 3.34 -4.08 -1.04
N GLN A 144 3.02 -4.83 -2.08
CA GLN A 144 2.67 -4.32 -3.40
C GLN A 144 1.21 -4.64 -3.75
N LYS A 145 0.52 -3.65 -4.31
CA LYS A 145 -0.88 -3.78 -4.73
C LYS A 145 -1.02 -4.56 -6.03
N LEU A 146 -2.02 -5.47 -6.07
CA LEU A 146 -2.49 -6.13 -7.29
C LEU A 146 -3.97 -6.52 -7.12
N ASP A 147 -4.90 -5.65 -7.49
CA ASP A 147 -6.32 -5.82 -7.18
C ASP A 147 -7.10 -6.65 -8.21
N SER A 148 -6.53 -6.90 -9.37
CA SER A 148 -7.11 -7.77 -10.41
C SER A 148 -6.05 -8.24 -11.41
N ALA A 149 -6.36 -9.30 -12.13
CA ALA A 149 -5.64 -9.72 -13.33
C ALA A 149 -6.24 -9.14 -14.62
N ASN A 150 -7.37 -8.46 -14.52
CA ASN A 150 -8.07 -7.86 -15.63
C ASN A 150 -7.75 -6.36 -15.69
N TYR A 151 -7.21 -5.91 -16.83
CA TYR A 151 -6.83 -4.51 -17.03
C TYR A 151 -8.03 -3.55 -16.96
N ASP A 152 -9.21 -3.97 -17.46
CA ASP A 152 -10.41 -3.13 -17.42
C ASP A 152 -10.91 -2.98 -15.97
N THR A 153 -10.83 -4.03 -15.17
CA THR A 153 -11.15 -3.99 -13.75
C THR A 153 -10.18 -3.06 -13.00
N ILE A 154 -8.87 -3.13 -13.28
CA ILE A 154 -7.87 -2.20 -12.71
C ILE A 154 -8.18 -0.75 -13.12
N ARG A 155 -8.56 -0.51 -14.36
CA ARG A 155 -8.95 0.84 -14.82
C ARG A 155 -10.18 1.39 -14.09
N LEU A 156 -11.12 0.54 -13.74
CA LEU A 156 -12.32 0.94 -13.00
C LEU A 156 -12.01 1.14 -11.50
N LEU A 157 -11.28 0.22 -10.88
CA LEU A 157 -10.98 0.23 -9.44
C LEU A 157 -9.88 1.20 -9.08
N ASP A 158 -8.72 1.06 -9.72
CA ASP A 158 -7.49 1.75 -9.36
C ASP A 158 -7.26 3.05 -10.12
N ARG A 159 -7.87 3.19 -11.29
CA ARG A 159 -7.84 4.40 -12.12
C ARG A 159 -6.44 4.98 -12.30
N PRO A 160 -5.50 4.27 -12.96
CA PRO A 160 -4.14 4.76 -13.18
C PRO A 160 -4.15 6.16 -13.83
N GLN A 161 -3.33 7.08 -13.27
CA GLN A 161 -3.24 8.48 -13.69
C GLN A 161 -2.17 8.73 -14.76
N GLY A 162 -1.76 7.69 -15.45
CA GLY A 162 -0.76 7.74 -16.51
C GLY A 162 -0.67 6.40 -17.23
N ARG A 163 0.44 6.19 -17.92
CA ARG A 163 0.69 4.89 -18.53
C ARG A 163 0.84 3.84 -17.43
N PHE A 164 0.00 2.84 -17.48
CA PHE A 164 0.09 1.64 -16.64
C PHE A 164 0.05 0.41 -17.54
N ASP A 165 0.96 -0.51 -17.32
CA ASP A 165 1.06 -1.77 -18.03
C ASP A 165 1.06 -2.90 -16.99
N LEU A 166 -0.01 -3.67 -16.97
CA LEU A 166 -0.19 -4.77 -16.02
C LEU A 166 0.84 -5.88 -16.25
N GLU A 167 1.12 -6.22 -17.50
CA GLU A 167 2.05 -7.29 -17.81
C GLU A 167 3.49 -6.92 -17.40
N GLU A 168 3.91 -5.68 -17.67
CA GLU A 168 5.19 -5.15 -17.22
C GLU A 168 5.27 -5.11 -15.69
N THR A 169 4.21 -4.67 -15.03
CA THR A 169 4.14 -4.62 -13.56
C THR A 169 4.29 -6.02 -12.96
N VAL A 170 3.56 -7.01 -13.48
CA VAL A 170 3.64 -8.41 -13.02
C VAL A 170 5.04 -8.99 -13.26
N LYS A 171 5.67 -8.71 -14.40
CA LYS A 171 7.07 -9.10 -14.67
C LYS A 171 8.05 -8.47 -13.66
N ASN A 172 7.84 -7.21 -13.29
CA ASN A 172 8.67 -6.54 -12.29
C ASN A 172 8.43 -7.07 -10.87
N LEU A 173 7.18 -7.39 -10.49
CA LEU A 173 6.87 -8.05 -9.23
C LEU A 173 7.56 -9.40 -9.10
N LYS A 174 7.62 -10.19 -10.17
CA LYS A 174 8.35 -11.47 -10.19
C LYS A 174 9.84 -11.33 -9.89
N LYS A 175 10.48 -10.21 -10.28
CA LYS A 175 11.92 -9.98 -10.06
C LYS A 175 12.29 -9.89 -8.58
N PHE A 176 11.34 -9.63 -7.69
CA PHE A 176 11.58 -9.67 -6.24
C PHE A 176 11.87 -11.08 -5.71
N ASN A 177 11.62 -12.11 -6.51
CA ASN A 177 11.98 -13.50 -6.20
C ASN A 177 11.50 -13.96 -4.81
N GLY A 178 10.24 -13.70 -4.50
CA GLY A 178 9.61 -14.01 -3.22
C GLY A 178 9.73 -12.91 -2.15
N HIS A 179 10.61 -11.92 -2.32
CA HIS A 179 10.70 -10.78 -1.40
C HIS A 179 9.62 -9.72 -1.70
N VAL A 180 8.38 -10.17 -1.78
CA VAL A 180 7.21 -9.33 -2.01
C VAL A 180 5.97 -9.95 -1.35
N VAL A 181 5.16 -9.11 -0.76
CA VAL A 181 3.81 -9.42 -0.29
C VAL A 181 2.83 -8.80 -1.26
N ILE A 182 1.87 -9.55 -1.77
CA ILE A 182 0.78 -9.00 -2.58
C ILE A 182 -0.39 -8.64 -1.67
N GLN A 183 -0.83 -7.39 -1.73
CA GLN A 183 -2.07 -6.96 -1.10
C GLN A 183 -3.15 -6.73 -2.14
N THR A 184 -4.34 -7.27 -1.91
CA THR A 184 -5.48 -7.15 -2.80
C THR A 184 -6.70 -6.71 -2.02
N LEU A 185 -7.28 -5.57 -2.41
CA LEU A 185 -8.55 -5.11 -1.89
C LEU A 185 -9.67 -5.67 -2.76
N PHE A 186 -10.57 -6.43 -2.13
CA PHE A 186 -11.77 -6.94 -2.76
C PHE A 186 -12.96 -6.06 -2.39
N VAL A 187 -13.71 -5.63 -3.40
CA VAL A 187 -14.84 -4.72 -3.27
C VAL A 187 -15.87 -5.01 -4.36
N LYS A 188 -17.12 -4.76 -4.07
CA LYS A 188 -18.21 -4.81 -5.05
C LYS A 188 -19.05 -3.52 -4.99
N GLY A 189 -19.91 -3.31 -5.96
CA GLY A 189 -20.78 -2.14 -6.02
C GLY A 189 -20.91 -1.58 -7.42
N THR A 190 -21.05 -0.27 -7.51
CA THR A 190 -21.18 0.44 -8.81
C THR A 190 -20.33 1.71 -8.80
N PHE A 191 -19.76 2.04 -9.96
CA PHE A 191 -19.10 3.30 -10.18
C PHE A 191 -19.48 3.85 -11.57
N ASN A 192 -19.99 5.09 -11.61
CA ASN A 192 -20.48 5.72 -12.83
C ASN A 192 -21.45 4.84 -13.65
N GLY A 193 -22.35 4.13 -12.96
CA GLY A 193 -23.33 3.23 -13.61
C GLY A 193 -22.77 1.86 -14.02
N THR A 194 -21.50 1.60 -13.85
CA THR A 194 -20.87 0.30 -14.15
C THR A 194 -20.78 -0.53 -12.89
N ALA A 195 -21.26 -1.79 -12.95
CA ALA A 195 -21.11 -2.74 -11.86
C ALA A 195 -19.63 -3.18 -11.74
N ILE A 196 -19.19 -3.35 -10.50
CA ILE A 196 -17.83 -3.77 -10.15
C ILE A 196 -17.94 -4.86 -9.08
N ASP A 197 -17.23 -5.96 -9.28
CA ASP A 197 -17.00 -6.98 -8.26
C ASP A 197 -15.74 -7.78 -8.62
N ASN A 198 -14.61 -7.42 -8.02
CA ASN A 198 -13.36 -8.15 -8.24
C ASN A 198 -13.23 -9.41 -7.38
N SER A 199 -14.28 -9.75 -6.61
CA SER A 199 -14.32 -10.95 -5.79
C SER A 199 -15.02 -12.16 -6.46
N THR A 200 -15.48 -12.02 -7.70
CA THR A 200 -16.09 -13.14 -8.44
C THR A 200 -15.02 -14.19 -8.84
N ASP A 201 -15.47 -15.39 -9.18
CA ASP A 201 -14.55 -16.46 -9.59
C ASP A 201 -13.82 -16.10 -10.90
N GLU A 202 -14.50 -15.40 -11.82
CA GLU A 202 -13.93 -14.91 -13.08
C GLU A 202 -12.78 -13.93 -12.86
N GLU A 203 -12.76 -13.17 -11.78
CA GLU A 203 -11.69 -12.27 -11.39
C GLU A 203 -10.62 -12.99 -10.56
N VAL A 204 -11.02 -13.84 -9.62
CA VAL A 204 -10.12 -14.49 -8.66
C VAL A 204 -9.24 -15.55 -9.31
N TYR A 205 -9.75 -16.41 -10.20
CA TYR A 205 -8.92 -17.44 -10.82
C TYR A 205 -7.77 -16.89 -11.69
N PRO A 206 -7.98 -15.92 -12.59
CA PRO A 206 -6.88 -15.29 -13.32
C PRO A 206 -5.88 -14.59 -12.40
N TRP A 207 -6.36 -13.92 -11.33
CA TRP A 207 -5.50 -13.27 -10.34
C TRP A 207 -4.63 -14.29 -9.60
N ILE A 208 -5.17 -15.46 -9.20
CA ILE A 208 -4.36 -16.54 -8.61
C ILE A 208 -3.28 -17.04 -9.60
N ASN A 209 -3.57 -17.08 -10.90
CA ASN A 209 -2.55 -17.45 -11.89
C ASN A 209 -1.42 -16.41 -11.96
N LEU A 210 -1.72 -15.10 -11.77
CA LEU A 210 -0.66 -14.09 -11.61
C LEU A 210 0.15 -14.30 -10.33
N LEU A 211 -0.50 -14.66 -9.21
CA LEU A 211 0.23 -14.99 -7.97
C LEU A 211 1.19 -16.18 -8.17
N LYS A 212 0.77 -17.23 -8.88
CA LYS A 212 1.66 -18.35 -9.22
C LYS A 212 2.87 -17.92 -10.06
N PHE A 213 2.68 -16.95 -10.96
CA PHE A 213 3.77 -16.41 -11.75
C PHE A 213 4.70 -15.51 -10.93
N ILE A 214 4.15 -14.63 -10.08
CA ILE A 214 4.91 -13.70 -9.21
C ILE A 214 5.66 -14.47 -8.13
N ALA A 215 5.02 -15.50 -7.53
CA ALA A 215 5.48 -16.28 -6.39
C ALA A 215 5.78 -15.41 -5.14
N PRO A 216 4.79 -14.66 -4.59
CA PRO A 216 4.97 -13.83 -3.42
C PRO A 216 5.20 -14.68 -2.15
N SER A 217 5.81 -14.09 -1.12
CA SER A 217 5.98 -14.72 0.20
C SER A 217 4.65 -14.85 0.97
N GLU A 218 3.75 -13.90 0.76
CA GLU A 218 2.44 -13.83 1.41
C GLU A 218 1.45 -13.04 0.56
N VAL A 219 0.16 -13.31 0.73
CA VAL A 219 -0.95 -12.58 0.12
C VAL A 219 -1.86 -12.02 1.19
N MET A 220 -2.16 -10.73 1.14
CA MET A 220 -3.11 -10.06 2.02
C MET A 220 -4.44 -9.85 1.28
N VAL A 221 -5.48 -10.50 1.77
CA VAL A 221 -6.86 -10.43 1.26
C VAL A 221 -7.67 -9.56 2.19
N TYR A 222 -8.22 -8.45 1.71
CA TYR A 222 -8.99 -7.53 2.57
C TYR A 222 -10.09 -6.80 1.79
N THR A 223 -10.96 -6.10 2.50
CA THR A 223 -12.03 -5.29 1.94
C THR A 223 -12.02 -3.88 2.54
N ILE A 224 -12.86 -3.00 2.03
CA ILE A 224 -13.03 -1.65 2.57
C ILE A 224 -13.43 -1.70 4.05
N ALA A 225 -12.81 -0.87 4.87
CA ALA A 225 -13.05 -0.84 6.32
C ALA A 225 -13.57 0.51 6.81
N ARG A 226 -13.33 1.57 6.06
CA ARG A 226 -13.71 2.96 6.35
C ARG A 226 -14.48 3.56 5.18
N ASP A 227 -14.92 4.79 5.37
CA ASP A 227 -15.57 5.55 4.31
C ASP A 227 -14.67 5.69 3.07
N THR A 228 -15.29 5.60 1.93
CA THR A 228 -14.65 5.72 0.61
C THR A 228 -15.23 6.90 -0.14
N PRO A 229 -14.52 7.48 -1.12
CA PRO A 229 -15.04 8.60 -1.90
C PRO A 229 -16.27 8.22 -2.73
N VAL A 230 -16.43 6.92 -3.04
CA VAL A 230 -17.58 6.39 -3.77
C VAL A 230 -18.48 5.63 -2.79
N ASN A 231 -19.66 6.18 -2.53
CA ASN A 231 -20.60 5.67 -1.53
C ASN A 231 -21.45 4.47 -1.98
N THR A 232 -21.33 4.07 -3.24
CA THR A 232 -22.00 2.91 -3.82
C THR A 232 -21.18 1.63 -3.75
N LEU A 233 -20.01 1.71 -3.10
CA LEU A 233 -19.16 0.54 -2.86
C LEU A 233 -19.64 -0.23 -1.62
N GLU A 234 -19.56 -1.53 -1.70
CA GLU A 234 -19.95 -2.46 -0.66
C GLU A 234 -18.76 -3.35 -0.27
N LYS A 235 -18.72 -3.72 1.01
CA LYS A 235 -17.78 -4.73 1.50
C LYS A 235 -18.06 -6.08 0.88
N VAL A 236 -17.00 -6.80 0.54
CA VAL A 236 -17.10 -8.22 0.27
C VAL A 236 -17.30 -8.97 1.60
N PRO A 237 -18.27 -9.90 1.71
CA PRO A 237 -18.49 -10.64 2.95
C PRO A 237 -17.27 -11.40 3.41
N LEU A 238 -17.04 -11.48 4.72
CA LEU A 238 -15.91 -12.20 5.32
C LEU A 238 -15.85 -13.67 4.89
N SER A 239 -17.01 -14.33 4.69
CA SER A 239 -17.07 -15.68 4.15
C SER A 239 -16.38 -15.77 2.79
N ARG A 240 -16.67 -14.83 1.87
CA ARG A 240 -16.06 -14.82 0.54
C ARG A 240 -14.56 -14.50 0.60
N LEU A 241 -14.14 -13.57 1.47
CA LEU A 241 -12.71 -13.28 1.67
C LEU A 241 -11.96 -14.52 2.18
N LYS A 242 -12.58 -15.30 3.07
CA LYS A 242 -12.00 -16.56 3.56
C LYS A 242 -11.91 -17.61 2.46
N GLU A 243 -12.96 -17.78 1.63
CA GLU A 243 -12.93 -18.65 0.46
C GLU A 243 -11.78 -18.29 -0.49
N ILE A 244 -11.62 -17.00 -0.83
CA ILE A 244 -10.52 -16.51 -1.67
C ILE A 244 -9.16 -16.84 -1.01
N ALA A 245 -9.02 -16.59 0.30
CA ALA A 245 -7.79 -16.92 1.01
C ALA A 245 -7.50 -18.42 1.02
N ASP A 246 -8.53 -19.27 1.11
CA ASP A 246 -8.37 -20.73 1.02
C ASP A 246 -7.95 -21.16 -0.38
N MET A 247 -8.48 -20.52 -1.43
CA MET A 247 -8.01 -20.74 -2.81
C MET A 247 -6.53 -20.35 -2.98
N VAL A 248 -6.10 -19.24 -2.37
CA VAL A 248 -4.69 -18.80 -2.35
C VAL A 248 -3.82 -19.81 -1.61
N ARG A 249 -4.26 -20.33 -0.46
CA ARG A 249 -3.55 -21.38 0.30
C ARG A 249 -3.45 -22.69 -0.50
N ALA A 250 -4.53 -23.09 -1.15
CA ALA A 250 -4.54 -24.25 -2.04
C ALA A 250 -3.59 -24.08 -3.24
N ALA A 251 -3.32 -22.85 -3.67
CA ALA A 251 -2.33 -22.54 -4.69
C ALA A 251 -0.88 -22.52 -4.16
N GLY A 252 -0.65 -22.78 -2.85
CA GLY A 252 0.66 -22.90 -2.23
C GLY A 252 1.20 -21.64 -1.54
N PHE A 253 0.38 -20.60 -1.33
CA PHE A 253 0.82 -19.34 -0.72
C PHE A 253 0.26 -19.15 0.69
N LYS A 254 0.99 -18.41 1.52
CA LYS A 254 0.44 -17.89 2.78
C LYS A 254 -0.62 -16.83 2.46
N ALA A 255 -1.74 -16.88 3.16
CA ALA A 255 -2.81 -15.87 3.00
C ALA A 255 -3.30 -15.36 4.36
N LYS A 256 -3.35 -14.04 4.51
CA LYS A 256 -3.96 -13.35 5.65
C LYS A 256 -5.23 -12.64 5.21
N VAL A 257 -6.27 -12.74 6.02
CA VAL A 257 -7.55 -12.05 5.81
C VAL A 257 -7.70 -10.92 6.82
N SER A 258 -8.16 -9.76 6.36
CA SER A 258 -8.52 -8.61 7.21
C SER A 258 -9.83 -7.98 6.72
N GLU A 259 -10.70 -7.56 7.65
CA GLU A 259 -11.96 -6.86 7.38
C GLU A 259 -12.02 -5.47 8.06
#